data_307dbaac8cf51908f558da24501c6f46
#
_entry.id   307dbaac8cf51908f558da24501c6f46
#
_cell.length_a   1.000
_cell.length_b   1.000
_cell.length_c   1.000
_cell.angle_alpha   90.00
_cell.angle_beta   90.00
_cell.angle_gamma   90.00
#
_symmetry.space_group_name_H-M   'P 1'
#
loop_
_entity.id
_entity.type
_entity.pdbx_description
1 polymer ?
#
loop_
_entity_poly.entity_id
_entity_poly.type
_entity_poly.pdbx_seq_one_letter_code
_entity_poly.pdbx_strand_id
1 'polypeptide(L)'
;MAELQGKWIPRGDPTALLVGNYLHSYFESKQAHESFIKGHPEMFSTRGSSKGQLKATYKQADAMIATLEADENVQRLYQGEKEEILTGDLFGVEWMGKLDCFDSTKSFFLDLKTTQSLHKKYWKPGERQPTSFVDAYNYQLQMAVYQELVYQNYGTRPRAFIIAVTKEDVPDHAVIEVPQYRMDEALEEIHDSTEHVEAVKSGQVRPHRCEACDYCKATKRVATIISMDELVE
;
A
#
# COMPACT_ATOMS: atom_id res chain seq x y z
N MET A 1 -3.42 -15.85 -8.00
CA MET A 1 -2.95 -17.28 -8.08
C MET A 1 -1.72 -17.47 -8.98
N ALA A 2 -1.71 -17.03 -10.24
CA ALA A 2 -0.53 -17.26 -11.12
C ALA A 2 0.72 -16.55 -10.60
N GLU A 3 0.60 -15.36 -10.05
CA GLU A 3 1.67 -14.60 -9.41
C GLU A 3 2.18 -15.29 -8.14
N LEU A 4 1.27 -15.68 -7.23
CA LEU A 4 1.62 -16.43 -6.01
C LEU A 4 2.32 -17.77 -6.31
N GLN A 5 2.03 -18.38 -7.46
CA GLN A 5 2.67 -19.61 -7.92
C GLN A 5 3.96 -19.37 -8.72
N GLY A 6 4.41 -18.14 -8.87
CA GLY A 6 5.57 -17.78 -9.68
C GLY A 6 5.41 -18.00 -11.19
N LYS A 7 4.17 -18.28 -11.66
CA LYS A 7 3.87 -18.49 -13.08
C LYS A 7 3.66 -17.22 -13.87
N TRP A 8 3.53 -16.10 -13.18
CA TRP A 8 3.35 -14.78 -13.76
C TRP A 8 4.11 -13.75 -12.93
N ILE A 9 4.88 -12.93 -13.61
CA ILE A 9 5.59 -11.79 -13.02
C ILE A 9 4.97 -10.53 -13.64
N PRO A 10 4.34 -9.66 -12.83
CA PRO A 10 3.82 -8.39 -13.34
C PRO A 10 4.91 -7.55 -14.00
N ARG A 11 4.58 -6.96 -15.14
CA ARG A 11 5.45 -6.01 -15.83
C ARG A 11 5.15 -4.62 -15.29
N GLY A 12 5.82 -4.22 -14.24
CA GLY A 12 5.68 -2.89 -13.65
C GLY A 12 7.04 -2.22 -13.47
N ASP A 13 7.07 -0.90 -13.49
CA ASP A 13 8.22 -0.15 -13.03
C ASP A 13 8.27 -0.20 -11.49
N PRO A 14 9.28 -0.82 -10.88
CA PRO A 14 9.38 -0.93 -9.42
C PRO A 14 9.70 0.41 -8.73
N THR A 15 9.96 1.46 -9.50
CA THR A 15 10.43 2.76 -8.98
C THR A 15 9.51 3.32 -7.90
N ALA A 16 8.19 3.30 -8.13
CA ALA A 16 7.23 3.84 -7.16
C ALA A 16 7.24 3.08 -5.83
N LEU A 17 7.39 1.76 -5.89
CA LEU A 17 7.53 0.88 -4.72
C LEU A 17 8.85 1.12 -4.01
N LEU A 18 9.96 1.21 -4.74
CA LEU A 18 11.28 1.47 -4.18
C LEU A 18 11.35 2.84 -3.48
N VAL A 19 10.73 3.87 -4.06
CA VAL A 19 10.61 5.20 -3.42
C VAL A 19 9.83 5.11 -2.11
N GLY A 20 8.72 4.38 -2.09
CA GLY A 20 7.96 4.14 -0.86
C GLY A 20 8.80 3.40 0.20
N ASN A 21 9.42 2.29 -0.18
CA ASN A 21 10.24 1.49 0.73
C ASN A 21 11.48 2.26 1.25
N TYR A 22 12.07 3.13 0.44
CA TYR A 22 13.15 4.01 0.87
C TYR A 22 12.69 4.95 2.00
N LEU A 23 11.51 5.57 1.85
CA LEU A 23 10.91 6.40 2.88
C LEU A 23 10.61 5.59 4.14
N HIS A 24 9.94 4.44 4.04
CA HIS A 24 9.61 3.58 5.18
C HIS A 24 10.86 3.14 5.93
N SER A 25 11.89 2.65 5.23
CA SER A 25 13.14 2.22 5.86
C SER A 25 13.82 3.33 6.66
N TYR A 26 13.70 4.60 6.21
CA TYR A 26 14.24 5.75 6.93
C TYR A 26 13.53 5.99 8.27
N PHE A 27 12.20 5.94 8.25
CA PHE A 27 11.37 6.15 9.43
C PHE A 27 11.30 4.92 10.35
N GLU A 28 11.69 3.74 9.85
CA GLU A 28 11.85 2.52 10.66
C GLU A 28 13.05 2.66 11.60
N SER A 29 14.25 2.74 11.05
CA SER A 29 15.49 2.94 11.81
C SER A 29 16.67 3.27 10.89
N LYS A 30 17.70 3.87 11.46
CA LYS A 30 18.97 4.10 10.74
C LYS A 30 19.55 2.80 10.17
N GLN A 31 19.50 1.70 10.93
CA GLN A 31 20.04 0.41 10.50
C GLN A 31 19.23 -0.19 9.35
N ALA A 32 17.90 -0.10 9.40
CA ALA A 32 17.02 -0.55 8.33
C ALA A 32 17.28 0.23 7.04
N HIS A 33 17.40 1.56 7.14
CA HIS A 33 17.69 2.41 6.00
C HIS A 33 19.05 2.12 5.36
N GLU A 34 20.11 1.98 6.15
CA GLU A 34 21.42 1.60 5.65
C GLU A 34 21.41 0.22 4.97
N SER A 35 20.66 -0.73 5.52
CA SER A 35 20.50 -2.06 4.94
C SER A 35 19.73 -2.02 3.62
N PHE A 36 18.67 -1.21 3.57
CA PHE A 36 17.89 -0.98 2.37
C PHE A 36 18.74 -0.38 1.25
N ILE A 37 19.51 0.68 1.55
CA ILE A 37 20.43 1.31 0.59
C ILE A 37 21.45 0.31 0.04
N LYS A 38 22.03 -0.53 0.88
CA LYS A 38 22.99 -1.57 0.46
C LYS A 38 22.35 -2.62 -0.45
N GLY A 39 21.10 -2.96 -0.20
CA GLY A 39 20.32 -3.93 -0.98
C GLY A 39 19.88 -3.40 -2.36
N HIS A 40 19.89 -2.08 -2.56
CA HIS A 40 19.36 -1.42 -3.75
C HIS A 40 20.36 -0.51 -4.47
N PRO A 41 21.51 -1.04 -4.93
CA PRO A 41 22.53 -0.25 -5.62
C PRO A 41 22.03 0.39 -6.93
N GLU A 42 20.95 -0.15 -7.51
CA GLU A 42 20.29 0.39 -8.70
C GLU A 42 19.71 1.80 -8.50
N MET A 43 19.47 2.23 -7.26
CA MET A 43 19.01 3.58 -6.94
C MET A 43 20.08 4.64 -7.16
N PHE A 44 21.35 4.25 -7.23
CA PHE A 44 22.48 5.16 -7.30
C PHE A 44 23.06 5.25 -8.72
N SER A 45 23.61 6.41 -9.04
CA SER A 45 24.29 6.64 -10.31
C SER A 45 25.65 5.91 -10.31
N THR A 46 25.92 5.21 -11.42
CA THR A 46 27.17 4.43 -11.58
C THR A 46 28.21 5.14 -12.43
N ARG A 47 27.88 6.28 -13.09
CA ARG A 47 28.71 6.95 -14.10
C ARG A 47 28.75 8.47 -13.89
N GLY A 48 29.79 9.09 -14.44
CA GLY A 48 29.96 10.54 -14.49
C GLY A 48 30.22 11.21 -13.13
N SER A 49 30.00 12.52 -13.08
CA SER A 49 30.18 13.36 -11.87
C SER A 49 29.15 13.04 -10.76
N SER A 50 28.05 12.37 -11.09
CA SER A 50 27.01 11.96 -10.15
C SER A 50 27.20 10.53 -9.60
N LYS A 51 28.33 9.88 -9.89
CA LYS A 51 28.61 8.51 -9.40
C LYS A 51 28.46 8.45 -7.87
N GLY A 52 27.68 7.49 -7.39
CA GLY A 52 27.39 7.29 -5.97
C GLY A 52 26.29 8.20 -5.39
N GLN A 53 25.73 9.10 -6.20
CA GLN A 53 24.57 9.90 -5.80
C GLN A 53 23.27 9.21 -6.19
N LEU A 54 22.19 9.46 -5.44
CA LEU A 54 20.85 9.03 -5.82
C LEU A 54 20.49 9.55 -7.22
N LYS A 55 19.90 8.69 -8.04
CA LYS A 55 19.28 9.09 -9.31
C LYS A 55 18.13 10.06 -9.04
N ALA A 56 17.85 10.93 -10.02
CA ALA A 56 16.82 11.98 -9.89
C ALA A 56 15.46 11.45 -9.40
N THR A 57 15.06 10.28 -9.88
CA THR A 57 13.81 9.61 -9.50
C THR A 57 13.72 9.29 -8.00
N TYR A 58 14.86 9.09 -7.33
CA TYR A 58 14.90 8.76 -5.90
C TYR A 58 15.22 9.97 -5.01
N LYS A 59 15.78 11.05 -5.59
CA LYS A 59 16.02 12.30 -4.84
C LYS A 59 14.75 12.91 -4.25
N GLN A 60 13.62 12.63 -4.88
CA GLN A 60 12.32 13.04 -4.37
C GLN A 60 12.00 12.39 -3.01
N ALA A 61 12.51 11.18 -2.76
CA ALA A 61 12.34 10.53 -1.45
C ALA A 61 13.04 11.31 -0.33
N ASP A 62 14.25 11.85 -0.59
CA ASP A 62 14.94 12.69 0.37
C ASP A 62 14.16 13.97 0.67
N ALA A 63 13.54 14.60 -0.34
CA ALA A 63 12.71 15.79 -0.15
C ALA A 63 11.45 15.45 0.69
N MET A 64 10.81 14.32 0.45
CA MET A 64 9.68 13.84 1.26
C MET A 64 10.09 13.60 2.72
N ILE A 65 11.24 12.95 2.94
CA ILE A 65 11.78 12.73 4.29
C ILE A 65 12.02 14.07 4.98
N ALA A 66 12.72 14.99 4.33
CA ALA A 66 13.01 16.31 4.90
C ALA A 66 11.72 17.09 5.24
N THR A 67 10.68 16.97 4.42
CA THR A 67 9.39 17.60 4.67
C THR A 67 8.73 17.06 5.94
N LEU A 68 8.71 15.73 6.11
CA LEU A 68 8.13 15.11 7.30
C LEU A 68 8.96 15.34 8.56
N GLU A 69 10.30 15.39 8.44
CA GLU A 69 11.18 15.70 9.56
C GLU A 69 11.05 17.14 10.05
N ALA A 70 10.79 18.07 9.13
CA ALA A 70 10.63 19.48 9.47
C ALA A 70 9.31 19.79 10.20
N ASP A 71 8.32 18.90 10.14
CA ASP A 71 7.04 19.07 10.83
C ASP A 71 7.08 18.48 12.24
N GLU A 72 7.13 19.37 13.26
CA GLU A 72 7.16 18.97 14.66
C GLU A 72 5.91 18.17 15.09
N ASN A 73 4.76 18.37 14.45
CA ASN A 73 3.55 17.63 14.78
C ASN A 73 3.64 16.19 14.25
N VAL A 74 4.16 16.01 13.03
CA VAL A 74 4.45 14.69 12.48
C VAL A 74 5.45 13.96 13.38
N GLN A 75 6.56 14.63 13.76
CA GLN A 75 7.57 14.05 14.65
C GLN A 75 7.01 13.65 16.01
N ARG A 76 6.10 14.44 16.58
CA ARG A 76 5.43 14.14 17.85
C ARG A 76 4.46 12.98 17.75
N LEU A 77 3.72 12.89 16.63
CA LEU A 77 2.76 11.81 16.40
C LEU A 77 3.48 10.49 16.10
N TYR A 78 4.53 10.51 15.28
CA TYR A 78 5.25 9.33 14.81
C TYR A 78 6.23 8.79 15.85
N GLN A 79 5.76 8.66 17.11
CA GLN A 79 6.48 8.06 18.24
C GLN A 79 5.84 6.75 18.65
N GLY A 80 6.64 5.70 18.82
CA GLY A 80 6.18 4.35 19.19
C GLY A 80 7.06 3.28 18.55
N GLU A 81 6.69 2.03 18.74
CA GLU A 81 7.35 0.89 18.09
C GLU A 81 7.16 0.98 16.57
N LYS A 82 8.24 0.65 15.84
CA LYS A 82 8.28 0.71 14.39
C LYS A 82 8.19 -0.69 13.80
N GLU A 83 7.44 -0.80 12.69
CA GLU A 83 7.37 -2.03 11.90
C GLU A 83 6.90 -3.23 12.75
N GLU A 84 5.99 -2.98 13.72
CA GLU A 84 5.49 -4.00 14.61
C GLU A 84 4.62 -5.02 13.85
N ILE A 85 4.98 -6.30 13.98
CA ILE A 85 4.30 -7.40 13.31
C ILE A 85 3.28 -7.99 14.27
N LEU A 86 2.01 -7.96 13.88
CA LEU A 86 0.89 -8.55 14.60
C LEU A 86 0.27 -9.65 13.75
N THR A 87 -0.16 -10.73 14.41
CA THR A 87 -0.91 -11.82 13.79
C THR A 87 -2.24 -12.03 14.50
N GLY A 88 -3.21 -12.59 13.79
CA GLY A 88 -4.51 -12.89 14.36
C GLY A 88 -5.40 -13.60 13.36
N ASP A 89 -6.55 -14.08 13.82
CA ASP A 89 -7.56 -14.72 12.98
C ASP A 89 -8.63 -13.70 12.57
N LEU A 90 -8.87 -13.55 11.27
CA LEU A 90 -10.03 -12.86 10.74
C LEU A 90 -10.81 -13.83 9.87
N PHE A 91 -12.04 -14.11 10.31
CA PHE A 91 -13.00 -14.94 9.57
C PHE A 91 -12.49 -16.37 9.25
N GLY A 92 -11.75 -16.98 10.20
CA GLY A 92 -11.21 -18.33 10.07
C GLY A 92 -9.94 -18.43 9.23
N VAL A 93 -9.31 -17.30 8.93
CA VAL A 93 -8.03 -17.23 8.20
C VAL A 93 -7.02 -16.48 9.05
N GLU A 94 -5.80 -17.00 9.11
CA GLU A 94 -4.68 -16.32 9.77
C GLU A 94 -4.20 -15.13 8.94
N TRP A 95 -4.16 -13.96 9.56
CA TRP A 95 -3.68 -12.72 8.99
C TRP A 95 -2.43 -12.23 9.70
N MET A 96 -1.61 -11.50 8.97
CA MET A 96 -0.45 -10.81 9.50
C MET A 96 -0.47 -9.36 9.01
N GLY A 97 -0.25 -8.43 9.93
CA GLY A 97 -0.08 -7.01 9.64
C GLY A 97 1.26 -6.53 10.17
N LYS A 98 1.83 -5.53 9.51
CA LYS A 98 3.03 -4.83 9.96
C LYS A 98 2.71 -3.34 10.03
N LEU A 99 2.66 -2.82 11.27
CA LEU A 99 2.29 -1.44 11.56
C LEU A 99 3.53 -0.55 11.50
N ASP A 100 3.48 0.53 10.72
CA ASP A 100 4.65 1.43 10.58
C ASP A 100 5.00 2.14 11.88
N CYS A 101 4.00 2.51 12.69
CA CYS A 101 4.21 3.11 14.00
C CYS A 101 3.02 2.81 14.93
N PHE A 102 3.29 2.15 16.03
CA PHE A 102 2.30 1.83 17.05
C PHE A 102 2.85 2.01 18.46
N ASP A 103 2.00 2.46 19.36
CA ASP A 103 2.27 2.55 20.78
C ASP A 103 1.01 2.10 21.53
N SER A 104 1.10 0.97 22.21
CA SER A 104 -0.04 0.37 22.91
C SER A 104 -0.63 1.27 24.03
N THR A 105 0.10 2.29 24.45
CA THR A 105 -0.38 3.29 25.43
C THR A 105 -1.14 4.43 24.80
N LYS A 106 -1.07 4.57 23.47
CA LYS A 106 -1.80 5.60 22.71
C LYS A 106 -3.11 5.06 22.16
N SER A 107 -4.05 5.97 21.96
CA SER A 107 -5.36 5.67 21.40
C SER A 107 -5.38 5.65 19.86
N PHE A 108 -4.21 5.55 19.22
CA PHE A 108 -4.08 5.54 17.75
C PHE A 108 -2.82 4.79 17.29
N PHE A 109 -2.84 4.38 16.03
CA PHE A 109 -1.66 3.93 15.28
C PHE A 109 -1.53 4.71 13.97
N LEU A 110 -0.37 4.65 13.37
CA LEU A 110 -0.02 5.44 12.19
C LEU A 110 0.55 4.54 11.10
N ASP A 111 0.17 4.85 9.89
CA ASP A 111 0.67 4.23 8.67
C ASP A 111 1.19 5.32 7.72
N LEU A 112 2.36 5.12 7.13
CA LEU A 112 3.03 6.10 6.29
C LEU A 112 2.77 5.79 4.81
N LYS A 113 2.27 6.76 4.06
CA LYS A 113 1.94 6.58 2.64
C LYS A 113 2.53 7.66 1.77
N THR A 114 3.02 7.25 0.60
CA THR A 114 3.40 8.18 -0.47
C THR A 114 2.30 8.26 -1.52
N THR A 115 1.97 9.45 -1.99
CA THR A 115 1.01 9.67 -3.06
C THR A 115 1.55 10.64 -4.11
N GLN A 116 0.92 10.73 -5.26
CA GLN A 116 1.31 11.71 -6.29
C GLN A 116 0.90 13.13 -5.88
N SER A 117 -0.28 13.28 -5.31
CA SER A 117 -0.83 14.54 -4.78
C SER A 117 -1.96 14.20 -3.82
N LEU A 118 -2.16 15.01 -2.77
CA LEU A 118 -3.27 14.86 -1.83
C LEU A 118 -4.63 15.09 -2.51
N HIS A 119 -4.67 15.94 -3.53
CA HIS A 119 -5.89 16.38 -4.21
C HIS A 119 -6.14 15.69 -5.54
N LYS A 120 -5.31 14.72 -5.93
CA LYS A 120 -5.52 13.94 -7.15
C LYS A 120 -6.81 13.13 -7.04
N LYS A 121 -7.65 13.27 -8.06
CA LYS A 121 -8.88 12.51 -8.20
C LYS A 121 -8.61 11.18 -8.89
N TYR A 122 -9.10 10.11 -8.32
CA TYR A 122 -9.01 8.76 -8.87
C TYR A 122 -10.38 8.29 -9.32
N TRP A 123 -10.43 7.54 -10.39
CA TRP A 123 -11.66 6.97 -10.93
C TRP A 123 -11.62 5.46 -10.79
N LYS A 124 -12.57 4.89 -10.07
CA LYS A 124 -12.77 3.44 -10.01
C LYS A 124 -13.74 2.99 -11.11
N PRO A 125 -13.50 1.83 -11.75
CA PRO A 125 -14.45 1.28 -12.72
C PRO A 125 -15.84 1.13 -12.12
N GLY A 126 -16.87 1.64 -12.81
CA GLY A 126 -18.27 1.58 -12.36
C GLY A 126 -18.70 2.70 -11.40
N GLU A 127 -17.79 3.51 -10.88
CA GLU A 127 -18.13 4.65 -10.04
C GLU A 127 -18.43 5.92 -10.88
N ARG A 128 -19.43 6.68 -10.45
CA ARG A 128 -19.84 7.94 -11.13
C ARG A 128 -19.11 9.17 -10.62
N GLN A 129 -18.43 9.05 -9.50
CA GLN A 129 -17.68 10.15 -8.88
C GLN A 129 -16.25 9.75 -8.61
N PRO A 130 -15.31 10.68 -8.70
CA PRO A 130 -13.92 10.42 -8.36
C PRO A 130 -13.77 10.25 -6.85
N THR A 131 -12.80 9.45 -6.48
CA THR A 131 -12.46 9.16 -5.09
C THR A 131 -11.05 9.63 -4.72
N SER A 132 -10.72 9.59 -3.43
CA SER A 132 -9.38 9.89 -2.90
C SER A 132 -8.38 8.76 -3.19
N PHE A 133 -7.08 9.03 -3.00
CA PHE A 133 -6.07 7.97 -3.07
C PHE A 133 -6.26 6.92 -1.96
N VAL A 134 -6.79 7.30 -0.80
CA VAL A 134 -7.08 6.37 0.30
C VAL A 134 -8.08 5.31 -0.14
N ASP A 135 -9.18 5.73 -0.76
CA ASP A 135 -10.20 4.81 -1.30
C ASP A 135 -9.70 4.07 -2.54
N ALA A 136 -8.98 4.76 -3.44
CA ALA A 136 -8.51 4.17 -4.69
C ALA A 136 -7.57 2.97 -4.47
N TYR A 137 -6.78 3.03 -3.41
CA TYR A 137 -5.84 1.97 -3.03
C TYR A 137 -6.35 1.10 -1.86
N ASN A 138 -7.60 1.26 -1.44
CA ASN A 138 -8.23 0.51 -0.36
C ASN A 138 -7.43 0.55 0.96
N TYR A 139 -6.86 1.71 1.32
CA TYR A 139 -6.11 1.84 2.57
C TYR A 139 -7.01 1.72 3.81
N GLN A 140 -8.31 2.07 3.70
CA GLN A 140 -9.28 1.81 4.76
C GLN A 140 -9.36 0.33 5.13
N LEU A 141 -9.22 -0.58 4.15
CA LEU A 141 -9.18 -2.02 4.39
C LEU A 141 -7.93 -2.43 5.15
N GLN A 142 -6.76 -1.89 4.79
CA GLN A 142 -5.51 -2.13 5.52
C GLN A 142 -5.64 -1.66 6.97
N MET A 143 -6.17 -0.45 7.19
CA MET A 143 -6.35 0.11 8.53
C MET A 143 -7.34 -0.71 9.36
N ALA A 144 -8.40 -1.22 8.75
CA ALA A 144 -9.39 -2.09 9.39
C ALA A 144 -8.76 -3.41 9.89
N VAL A 145 -7.98 -4.05 9.03
CA VAL A 145 -7.22 -5.27 9.40
C VAL A 145 -6.24 -4.98 10.53
N TYR A 146 -5.47 -3.89 10.44
CA TYR A 146 -4.51 -3.52 11.47
C TYR A 146 -5.20 -3.25 12.82
N GLN A 147 -6.33 -2.52 12.81
CA GLN A 147 -7.08 -2.26 14.04
C GLN A 147 -7.60 -3.56 14.69
N GLU A 148 -8.10 -4.51 13.88
CA GLU A 148 -8.55 -5.79 14.38
C GLU A 148 -7.41 -6.63 14.96
N LEU A 149 -6.24 -6.66 14.28
CA LEU A 149 -5.05 -7.33 14.81
C LEU A 149 -4.58 -6.68 16.12
N VAL A 150 -4.60 -5.34 16.22
CA VAL A 150 -4.31 -4.66 17.49
C VAL A 150 -5.30 -5.05 18.58
N TYR A 151 -6.59 -5.12 18.25
CA TYR A 151 -7.60 -5.54 19.21
C TYR A 151 -7.35 -6.95 19.74
N GLN A 152 -7.01 -7.91 18.87
CA GLN A 152 -6.75 -9.29 19.27
C GLN A 152 -5.48 -9.43 20.13
N ASN A 153 -4.46 -8.60 19.90
CA ASN A 153 -3.20 -8.67 20.63
C ASN A 153 -3.17 -7.81 21.91
N TYR A 154 -3.86 -6.67 21.91
CA TYR A 154 -3.78 -5.68 23.01
C TYR A 154 -5.12 -5.36 23.67
N GLY A 155 -6.24 -5.86 23.15
CA GLY A 155 -7.59 -5.64 23.70
C GLY A 155 -8.14 -4.23 23.49
N THR A 156 -7.50 -3.40 22.66
CA THR A 156 -7.91 -2.01 22.39
C THR A 156 -8.18 -1.80 20.91
N ARG A 157 -9.08 -0.86 20.57
CA ARG A 157 -9.36 -0.43 19.20
C ARG A 157 -8.91 1.01 19.01
N PRO A 158 -7.62 1.23 18.69
CA PRO A 158 -7.08 2.56 18.49
C PRO A 158 -7.60 3.18 17.19
N ARG A 159 -7.63 4.51 17.12
CA ARG A 159 -7.91 5.25 15.88
C ARG A 159 -6.80 5.01 14.84
N ALA A 160 -7.17 4.97 13.58
CA ALA A 160 -6.24 4.79 12.48
C ALA A 160 -5.94 6.12 11.79
N PHE A 161 -4.66 6.45 11.65
CA PHE A 161 -4.20 7.63 10.91
C PHE A 161 -3.22 7.25 9.82
N ILE A 162 -3.30 7.93 8.70
CA ILE A 162 -2.34 7.86 7.60
C ILE A 162 -1.56 9.16 7.58
N ILE A 163 -0.24 9.09 7.69
CA ILE A 163 0.65 10.19 7.34
C ILE A 163 0.96 10.08 5.87
N ALA A 164 0.38 10.96 5.06
CA ALA A 164 0.59 10.99 3.63
C ALA A 164 1.60 12.07 3.26
N VAL A 165 2.53 11.75 2.35
CA VAL A 165 3.46 12.73 1.76
C VAL A 165 3.45 12.61 0.24
N THR A 166 3.49 13.74 -0.47
CA THR A 166 3.37 13.77 -1.93
C THR A 166 4.71 13.68 -2.65
N LYS A 167 4.64 13.16 -3.88
CA LYS A 167 5.77 13.07 -4.81
C LYS A 167 5.87 14.32 -5.70
N GLU A 168 5.42 15.47 -5.22
CA GLU A 168 5.52 16.76 -5.92
C GLU A 168 6.93 17.35 -5.74
N ASP A 169 7.33 18.29 -6.58
CA ASP A 169 8.66 18.93 -6.49
C ASP A 169 8.89 19.60 -5.15
N VAL A 170 7.85 20.20 -4.57
CA VAL A 170 7.76 20.62 -3.18
C VAL A 170 6.74 19.69 -2.53
N PRO A 171 7.17 18.70 -1.73
CA PRO A 171 6.27 17.74 -1.15
C PRO A 171 5.26 18.40 -0.20
N ASP A 172 3.99 18.10 -0.41
CA ASP A 172 2.91 18.38 0.53
C ASP A 172 2.67 17.18 1.44
N HIS A 173 2.11 17.38 2.62
CA HIS A 173 1.84 16.29 3.55
C HIS A 173 0.59 16.55 4.39
N ALA A 174 0.00 15.47 4.89
CA ALA A 174 -1.17 15.54 5.77
C ALA A 174 -1.23 14.33 6.71
N VAL A 175 -1.85 14.53 7.86
CA VAL A 175 -2.28 13.46 8.75
C VAL A 175 -3.78 13.25 8.54
N ILE A 176 -4.16 12.08 8.06
CA ILE A 176 -5.50 11.74 7.61
C ILE A 176 -6.08 10.70 8.57
N GLU A 177 -7.18 11.00 9.21
CA GLU A 177 -7.93 10.01 9.97
C GLU A 177 -8.75 9.12 9.05
N VAL A 178 -8.69 7.82 9.26
CA VAL A 178 -9.60 6.86 8.61
C VAL A 178 -10.79 6.64 9.55
N PRO A 179 -12.00 7.10 9.18
CA PRO A 179 -13.17 7.01 10.06
C PRO A 179 -13.55 5.56 10.38
N GLN A 180 -14.00 5.29 11.62
CA GLN A 180 -14.36 3.94 12.05
C GLN A 180 -15.37 3.27 11.12
N TYR A 181 -16.42 3.98 10.71
CA TYR A 181 -17.44 3.40 9.83
C TYR A 181 -16.88 2.89 8.49
N ARG A 182 -15.81 3.54 7.96
CA ARG A 182 -15.14 3.11 6.73
C ARG A 182 -14.34 1.82 6.95
N MET A 183 -13.78 1.67 8.13
CA MET A 183 -13.08 0.44 8.52
C MET A 183 -14.06 -0.70 8.77
N ASP A 184 -15.21 -0.42 9.37
CA ASP A 184 -16.27 -1.41 9.62
C ASP A 184 -16.84 -1.93 8.28
N GLU A 185 -17.15 -1.03 7.33
CA GLU A 185 -17.57 -1.40 5.97
C GLU A 185 -16.52 -2.29 5.26
N ALA A 186 -15.23 -1.95 5.41
CA ALA A 186 -14.15 -2.73 4.81
C ALA A 186 -14.00 -4.13 5.44
N LEU A 187 -14.23 -4.28 6.74
CA LEU A 187 -14.24 -5.59 7.40
C LEU A 187 -15.41 -6.46 6.96
N GLU A 188 -16.59 -5.89 6.75
CA GLU A 188 -17.75 -6.60 6.19
C GLU A 188 -17.43 -7.11 4.76
N GLU A 189 -16.81 -6.28 3.92
CA GLU A 189 -16.38 -6.67 2.56
C GLU A 189 -15.37 -7.84 2.59
N ILE A 190 -14.40 -7.81 3.52
CA ILE A 190 -13.45 -8.93 3.71
C ILE A 190 -14.20 -10.17 4.14
N HIS A 191 -15.09 -10.07 5.14
CA HIS A 191 -15.87 -11.21 5.64
C HIS A 191 -16.58 -11.92 4.50
N ASP A 192 -17.33 -11.17 3.68
CA ASP A 192 -18.12 -11.72 2.57
C ASP A 192 -17.23 -12.33 1.46
N SER A 193 -16.00 -11.83 1.30
CA SER A 193 -15.08 -12.27 0.27
C SER A 193 -14.18 -13.43 0.70
N THR A 194 -13.97 -13.64 1.99
CA THR A 194 -12.94 -14.55 2.52
C THR A 194 -13.15 -15.99 2.06
N GLU A 195 -14.39 -16.52 2.17
CA GLU A 195 -14.71 -17.89 1.75
C GLU A 195 -14.39 -18.12 0.27
N HIS A 196 -14.78 -17.17 -0.59
CA HIS A 196 -14.49 -17.25 -2.02
C HIS A 196 -12.99 -17.21 -2.31
N VAL A 197 -12.24 -16.33 -1.64
CA VAL A 197 -10.78 -16.21 -1.80
C VAL A 197 -10.10 -17.52 -1.40
N GLU A 198 -10.46 -18.11 -0.27
CA GLU A 198 -9.90 -19.39 0.17
C GLU A 198 -10.27 -20.54 -0.77
N ALA A 199 -11.50 -20.58 -1.30
CA ALA A 199 -11.91 -21.56 -2.30
C ALA A 199 -11.09 -21.44 -3.61
N VAL A 200 -10.75 -20.21 -4.01
CA VAL A 200 -9.86 -19.97 -5.16
C VAL A 200 -8.41 -20.37 -4.82
N LYS A 201 -7.90 -20.06 -3.65
CA LYS A 201 -6.53 -20.43 -3.21
C LYS A 201 -6.34 -21.94 -3.12
N SER A 202 -7.33 -22.65 -2.59
CA SER A 202 -7.32 -24.12 -2.50
C SER A 202 -7.57 -24.82 -3.85
N GLY A 203 -7.97 -24.09 -4.89
CA GLY A 203 -8.27 -24.63 -6.22
C GLY A 203 -9.67 -25.24 -6.36
N GLN A 204 -10.53 -25.10 -5.36
CA GLN A 204 -11.94 -25.55 -5.41
C GLN A 204 -12.75 -24.73 -6.42
N VAL A 205 -12.44 -23.44 -6.53
CA VAL A 205 -13.05 -22.51 -7.48
C VAL A 205 -11.99 -21.95 -8.42
N ARG A 206 -12.32 -21.84 -9.71
CA ARG A 206 -11.43 -21.19 -10.67
C ARG A 206 -11.49 -19.67 -10.50
N PRO A 207 -10.33 -18.99 -10.50
CA PRO A 207 -10.32 -17.52 -10.43
C PRO A 207 -11.06 -16.93 -11.65
N HIS A 208 -11.87 -15.92 -11.38
CA HIS A 208 -12.53 -15.15 -12.43
C HIS A 208 -11.49 -14.40 -13.27
N ARG A 209 -11.68 -14.42 -14.58
CA ARG A 209 -10.88 -13.65 -15.53
C ARG A 209 -11.55 -12.30 -15.76
N CYS A 210 -10.84 -11.21 -15.44
CA CYS A 210 -11.38 -9.86 -15.67
C CYS A 210 -11.28 -9.39 -17.12
N GLU A 211 -10.57 -10.13 -17.99
CA GLU A 211 -10.25 -9.86 -19.40
C GLU A 211 -9.59 -8.48 -19.68
N ALA A 212 -9.34 -7.69 -18.66
CA ALA A 212 -8.80 -6.33 -18.74
C ALA A 212 -7.34 -6.22 -18.26
N CYS A 213 -6.92 -7.03 -17.27
CA CYS A 213 -5.57 -6.97 -16.72
C CYS A 213 -4.52 -7.60 -17.64
N ASP A 214 -3.25 -7.29 -17.42
CA ASP A 214 -2.13 -7.77 -18.26
C ASP A 214 -2.02 -9.29 -18.27
N TYR A 215 -2.30 -9.96 -17.14
CA TYR A 215 -2.33 -11.42 -17.07
C TYR A 215 -3.41 -11.99 -17.99
N CYS A 216 -4.63 -11.46 -17.91
CA CYS A 216 -5.74 -11.92 -18.77
C CYS A 216 -5.43 -11.67 -20.25
N LYS A 217 -4.89 -10.48 -20.59
CA LYS A 217 -4.50 -10.17 -21.96
C LYS A 217 -3.39 -11.10 -22.48
N ALA A 218 -2.34 -11.31 -21.70
CA ALA A 218 -1.20 -12.14 -22.09
C ALA A 218 -1.53 -13.64 -22.20
N THR A 219 -2.54 -14.10 -21.45
CA THR A 219 -2.97 -15.50 -21.45
C THR A 219 -4.30 -15.72 -22.20
N LYS A 220 -4.76 -14.70 -22.92
CA LYS A 220 -6.01 -14.78 -23.70
C LYS A 220 -5.91 -15.83 -24.80
N ARG A 221 -6.95 -16.65 -24.89
CA ARG A 221 -7.17 -17.53 -26.05
C ARG A 221 -8.46 -17.07 -26.73
N VAL A 222 -8.38 -16.85 -28.02
CA VAL A 222 -9.57 -16.47 -28.81
C VAL A 222 -10.51 -17.69 -28.86
N ALA A 223 -11.64 -17.58 -28.17
CA ALA A 223 -12.67 -18.62 -28.14
C ALA A 223 -13.88 -18.30 -29.05
N THR A 224 -14.12 -17.00 -29.29
CA THR A 224 -15.25 -16.50 -30.08
C THR A 224 -14.82 -15.42 -31.06
N ILE A 225 -15.55 -15.31 -32.15
CA ILE A 225 -15.43 -14.20 -33.09
C ILE A 225 -16.45 -13.13 -32.61
N ILE A 226 -16.02 -11.95 -32.42
CA ILE A 226 -16.86 -10.79 -32.03
C ILE A 226 -17.14 -9.91 -33.24
N SER A 227 -18.28 -9.22 -33.22
CA SER A 227 -18.59 -8.19 -34.20
C SER A 227 -17.75 -6.93 -33.96
N MET A 228 -17.51 -6.16 -35.04
CA MET A 228 -16.91 -4.84 -34.94
C MET A 228 -17.72 -3.91 -34.00
N ASP A 229 -19.02 -4.07 -33.95
CA ASP A 229 -19.90 -3.23 -33.12
C ASP A 229 -19.74 -3.49 -31.63
N GLU A 230 -19.25 -4.68 -31.25
CA GLU A 230 -18.94 -5.06 -29.85
C GLU A 230 -17.62 -4.44 -29.32
N LEU A 231 -16.84 -3.75 -30.17
CA LEU A 231 -15.57 -3.11 -29.75
C LEU A 231 -15.76 -1.76 -29.04
N VAL A 232 -16.97 -1.21 -29.04
CA VAL A 232 -17.28 0.18 -28.61
C VAL A 232 -18.24 0.22 -27.41
N GLU A 233 -18.42 -0.89 -26.68
CA GLU A 233 -19.19 -0.93 -25.44
C GLU A 233 -18.44 -0.46 -24.21
#